data_b82e66f93bf35fe87d15e47bc30c9d30
#
_entry.id   b82e66f93bf35fe87d15e47bc30c9d30
#
_cell.length_a   1.000
_cell.length_b   1.000
_cell.length_c   1.000
_cell.angle_alpha   90.00
_cell.angle_beta   90.00
_cell.angle_gamma   90.00
#
_symmetry.space_group_name_H-M   'P 1'
#
loop_
_entity.id
_entity.type
_entity.pdbx_description
1 polymer ?
#
loop_
_entity_poly.entity_id
_entity_poly.type
_entity_poly.pdbx_seq_one_letter_code
_entity_poly.pdbx_strand_id
1 'polypeptide(L)'
;MRRVFQALRIAVNDEFSALDTLLRQLPGRMKPGARAAILTFHSGEDRRVKKSFDAGMRKGIYAAVSDGVIRPTPSEQHSNPRSTPAKLRWARRTR
;
A
#
# COMPACT_ATOMS: atom_id res chain seq x y z
N MET A 1 -10.27 21.63 -4.34
CA MET A 1 -10.17 20.62 -3.29
C MET A 1 -8.79 19.96 -3.34
N ARG A 2 -8.14 19.93 -2.22
CA ARG A 2 -6.79 19.36 -2.14
C ARG A 2 -6.88 17.85 -1.87
N ARG A 3 -6.23 17.08 -2.72
CA ARG A 3 -6.08 15.65 -2.46
C ARG A 3 -4.94 15.42 -1.48
N VAL A 4 -5.22 14.69 -0.43
CA VAL A 4 -4.18 14.27 0.49
C VAL A 4 -3.74 12.87 0.10
N PHE A 5 -2.49 12.77 -0.29
CA PHE A 5 -1.85 11.50 -0.61
C PHE A 5 -0.90 11.16 0.53
N GLN A 6 -1.18 10.08 1.22
CA GLN A 6 -0.29 9.61 2.28
C GLN A 6 0.44 8.37 1.78
N ALA A 7 1.76 8.48 1.70
CA ALA A 7 2.62 7.37 1.40
C ALA A 7 3.27 6.89 2.70
N LEU A 8 3.09 5.62 3.01
CA LEU A 8 3.69 5.01 4.18
C LEU A 8 4.79 4.07 3.72
N ARG A 9 6.00 4.36 4.18
CA ARG A 9 7.14 3.49 3.94
C ARG A 9 7.34 2.62 5.16
N ILE A 10 7.19 1.32 4.97
CA ILE A 10 7.34 0.36 6.04
C ILE A 10 8.69 -0.31 5.88
N ALA A 11 9.58 -0.06 6.83
CA ALA A 11 10.81 -0.82 6.99
C ALA A 11 10.53 -1.89 8.03
N VAL A 12 10.17 -3.08 7.58
CA VAL A 12 9.81 -4.16 8.49
C VAL A 12 10.97 -5.13 8.61
N ASN A 13 11.50 -5.27 9.81
CA ASN A 13 12.45 -6.31 10.14
C ASN A 13 11.66 -7.57 10.52
N ASP A 14 11.14 -8.28 9.52
CA ASP A 14 10.42 -9.55 9.67
C ASP A 14 9.19 -9.48 10.60
N GLU A 15 8.65 -8.30 10.84
CA GLU A 15 7.50 -8.15 11.74
C GLU A 15 6.21 -7.96 10.95
N PHE A 16 5.68 -9.07 10.45
CA PHE A 16 4.38 -9.04 9.77
C PHE A 16 3.25 -8.59 10.70
N SER A 17 3.40 -8.80 12.01
CA SER A 17 2.38 -8.37 12.96
C SER A 17 2.24 -6.85 13.00
N ALA A 18 3.35 -6.12 12.91
CA ALA A 18 3.32 -4.66 12.85
C ALA A 18 2.63 -4.16 11.57
N LEU A 19 2.92 -4.80 10.44
CA LEU A 19 2.26 -4.49 9.18
C LEU A 19 0.76 -4.79 9.24
N ASP A 20 0.38 -5.95 9.77
CA ASP A 20 -1.02 -6.33 9.92
C ASP A 20 -1.77 -5.34 10.81
N THR A 21 -1.15 -4.88 11.89
CA THR A 21 -1.74 -3.89 12.78
C THR A 21 -1.95 -2.57 12.05
N LEU A 22 -0.95 -2.12 11.30
CA LEU A 22 -1.05 -0.91 10.50
C LEU A 22 -2.20 -1.00 9.49
N LEU A 23 -2.25 -2.10 8.74
CA LEU A 23 -3.29 -2.30 7.73
C LEU A 23 -4.69 -2.32 8.33
N ARG A 24 -4.83 -2.88 9.53
CA ARG A 24 -6.10 -2.93 10.25
C ARG A 24 -6.54 -1.54 10.73
N GLN A 25 -5.59 -0.71 11.15
CA GLN A 25 -5.86 0.63 11.67
C GLN A 25 -5.98 1.69 10.57
N LEU A 26 -5.44 1.41 9.39
CA LEU A 26 -5.31 2.39 8.32
C LEU A 26 -6.64 3.06 7.94
N PRO A 27 -7.75 2.32 7.73
CA PRO A 27 -9.00 2.97 7.34
C PRO A 27 -9.49 4.01 8.36
N GLY A 28 -9.33 3.70 9.66
CA GLY A 28 -9.76 4.62 10.72
C GLY A 28 -8.92 5.89 10.80
N ARG A 29 -7.75 5.90 10.21
CA ARG A 29 -6.84 7.04 10.20
C ARG A 29 -6.90 7.85 8.91
N MET A 30 -7.63 7.36 7.91
CA MET A 30 -7.78 8.02 6.62
C MET A 30 -9.05 8.87 6.61
N LYS A 31 -8.94 10.08 6.09
CA LYS A 31 -10.12 10.90 5.84
C LYS A 31 -10.93 10.29 4.69
N PRO A 32 -12.26 10.49 4.67
CA PRO A 32 -13.06 10.03 3.53
C PRO A 32 -12.51 10.57 2.21
N GLY A 33 -12.33 9.68 1.24
CA GLY A 33 -11.77 10.03 -0.06
C GLY A 33 -10.26 10.11 -0.10
N ALA A 34 -9.57 9.97 1.02
CA ALA A 34 -8.11 9.99 1.06
C ALA A 34 -7.52 8.74 0.42
N ARG A 35 -6.30 8.85 -0.06
CA ARG A 35 -5.53 7.74 -0.62
C ARG A 35 -4.35 7.42 0.27
N ALA A 36 -4.06 6.15 0.41
CA ALA A 36 -2.87 5.66 1.06
C ALA A 36 -2.10 4.78 0.09
N ALA A 37 -0.80 4.93 0.05
CA ALA A 37 0.07 4.08 -0.75
C ALA A 37 1.08 3.42 0.16
N ILE A 38 1.30 2.14 -0.05
CA ILE A 38 2.24 1.35 0.76
C ILE A 38 3.29 0.76 -0.16
N LEU A 39 4.53 1.05 0.15
CA LEU A 39 5.69 0.53 -0.57
C LEU A 39 6.31 -0.60 0.24
N THR A 40 6.43 -1.75 -0.39
CA THR A 40 7.06 -2.92 0.23
C THR A 40 8.21 -3.41 -0.65
N PHE A 41 9.13 -4.14 -0.04
CA PHE A 41 10.30 -4.69 -0.72
C PHE A 41 10.36 -6.22 -0.63
N HIS A 42 9.31 -6.82 -0.10
CA HIS A 42 9.26 -8.25 0.15
C HIS A 42 7.91 -8.80 -0.28
N SER A 43 7.90 -9.95 -0.95
CA SER A 43 6.67 -10.52 -1.47
C SER A 43 5.65 -10.89 -0.38
N GLY A 44 6.12 -11.31 0.78
CA GLY A 44 5.25 -11.61 1.91
C GLY A 44 4.52 -10.38 2.43
N GLU A 45 5.21 -9.25 2.48
CA GLU A 45 4.61 -7.97 2.86
C GLU A 45 3.58 -7.52 1.82
N ASP A 46 3.95 -7.59 0.55
CA ASP A 46 3.05 -7.20 -0.54
C ASP A 46 1.77 -8.03 -0.54
N ARG A 47 1.87 -9.33 -0.27
CA ARG A 47 0.71 -10.22 -0.19
C ARG A 47 -0.25 -9.79 0.91
N ARG A 48 0.28 -9.38 2.06
CA ARG A 48 -0.55 -8.89 3.18
C ARG A 48 -1.26 -7.59 2.83
N VAL A 49 -0.57 -6.68 2.16
CA VAL A 49 -1.16 -5.42 1.68
C VAL A 49 -2.28 -5.71 0.69
N LYS A 50 -2.02 -6.57 -0.28
CA LYS A 50 -3.02 -6.98 -1.28
C LYS A 50 -4.28 -7.53 -0.61
N LYS A 51 -4.12 -8.47 0.31
CA LYS A 51 -5.26 -9.08 1.01
C LYS A 51 -6.07 -8.06 1.79
N SER A 52 -5.38 -7.16 2.49
CA SER A 52 -6.05 -6.12 3.28
C SER A 52 -6.84 -5.16 2.41
N PHE A 53 -6.25 -4.71 1.31
CA PHE A 53 -6.91 -3.77 0.40
C PHE A 53 -8.09 -4.44 -0.31
N ASP A 54 -7.94 -5.67 -0.77
CA ASP A 54 -9.02 -6.41 -1.40
C ASP A 54 -10.17 -6.65 -0.43
N ALA A 55 -9.87 -7.02 0.82
CA ALA A 55 -10.89 -7.20 1.85
C ALA A 55 -11.63 -5.89 2.13
N GLY A 56 -10.89 -4.78 2.24
CA GLY A 56 -11.48 -3.46 2.43
C GLY A 56 -12.37 -3.04 1.27
N MET A 57 -11.99 -3.40 0.05
CA MET A 57 -12.79 -3.14 -1.13
C MET A 57 -14.12 -3.92 -1.07
N ARG A 58 -14.07 -5.20 -0.72
CA ARG A 58 -15.27 -6.02 -0.57
C ARG A 58 -16.22 -5.51 0.51
N LYS A 59 -15.65 -4.97 1.59
CA LYS A 59 -16.44 -4.45 2.72
C LYS A 59 -16.96 -3.03 2.50
N GLY A 60 -16.59 -2.40 1.39
CA GLY A 60 -16.98 -1.01 1.11
C GLY A 60 -16.16 0.03 1.85
N ILE A 61 -15.09 -0.36 2.54
CA ILE A 61 -14.19 0.55 3.25
C ILE A 61 -13.36 1.35 2.24
N TYR A 62 -12.86 0.68 1.21
CA TYR A 62 -12.12 1.31 0.11
C TYR A 62 -13.00 1.38 -1.13
N ALA A 63 -13.07 2.55 -1.74
CA ALA A 63 -13.83 2.77 -2.98
C ALA A 63 -13.05 2.28 -4.20
N ALA A 64 -11.72 2.31 -4.11
CA ALA A 64 -10.83 1.86 -5.18
C ALA A 64 -9.52 1.39 -4.58
N VAL A 65 -8.91 0.42 -5.23
CA VAL A 65 -7.56 -0.06 -4.90
C VAL A 65 -6.78 -0.20 -6.20
N SER A 66 -5.44 -0.24 -6.08
CA SER A 66 -4.60 -0.41 -7.25
C SER A 66 -4.91 -1.73 -7.98
N ASP A 67 -4.95 -1.66 -9.29
CA ASP A 67 -5.17 -2.84 -10.14
C ASP A 67 -3.85 -3.55 -10.35
N GLY A 68 -3.43 -4.28 -9.33
CA GLY A 68 -2.14 -4.93 -9.32
C GLY A 68 -1.07 -4.09 -8.64
N VAL A 69 0.17 -4.55 -8.72
CA VAL A 69 1.31 -3.91 -8.08
C VAL A 69 1.97 -2.94 -9.05
N ILE A 70 2.37 -1.78 -8.54
CA ILE A 70 3.16 -0.82 -9.31
C ILE A 70 4.63 -1.10 -9.00
N ARG A 71 5.42 -1.33 -10.04
CA ARG A 71 6.84 -1.65 -9.94
C ARG A 71 7.68 -0.49 -10.49
N PRO A 72 8.94 -0.37 -10.06
CA PRO A 72 9.82 0.62 -10.64
C PRO A 72 10.01 0.36 -12.13
N THR A 73 10.22 1.44 -12.89
CA THR A 73 10.50 1.32 -14.33
C THR A 73 11.83 0.62 -14.57
N PRO A 74 12.07 0.04 -15.76
CA PRO A 74 13.37 -0.54 -16.07
C PRO A 74 14.51 0.48 -15.92
N SER A 75 14.27 1.73 -16.28
CA SER A 75 15.25 2.80 -16.12
C SER A 75 15.60 3.02 -14.65
N GLU A 76 14.59 3.05 -13.78
CA GLU A 76 14.79 3.21 -12.35
C GLU A 76 15.54 2.03 -11.74
N GLN A 77 15.20 0.81 -12.16
CA GLN A 77 15.90 -0.39 -11.69
C GLN A 77 17.36 -0.39 -12.09
N HIS A 78 17.66 0.10 -13.29
CA HIS A 78 19.03 0.24 -13.78
C HIS A 78 19.82 1.27 -12.96
N SER A 79 19.20 2.43 -12.68
CA SER A 79 19.84 3.51 -11.91
C SER A 79 19.95 3.17 -10.42
N ASN A 80 18.99 2.42 -9.90
CA ASN A 80 18.95 2.04 -8.49
C ASN A 80 18.52 0.58 -8.36
N PRO A 81 19.49 -0.35 -8.41
CA PRO A 81 19.17 -1.79 -8.31
C PRO A 81 18.40 -2.18 -7.04
N ARG A 82 18.51 -1.40 -5.97
CA ARG A 82 17.77 -1.66 -4.73
C ARG A 82 16.27 -1.49 -4.90
N SER A 83 15.83 -0.75 -5.92
CA SER A 83 14.40 -0.57 -6.19
C SER A 83 13.76 -1.79 -6.85
N THR A 84 14.55 -2.71 -7.39
CA THR A 84 14.04 -3.86 -8.15
C THR A 84 12.94 -4.64 -7.44
N PRO A 85 13.05 -4.96 -6.13
CA PRO A 85 11.98 -5.69 -5.45
C PRO A 85 10.83 -4.80 -4.98
N ALA A 86 10.90 -3.49 -5.19
CA ALA A 86 9.89 -2.56 -4.68
C ALA A 86 8.53 -2.80 -5.34
N LYS A 87 7.49 -2.83 -4.51
CA LYS A 87 6.10 -3.00 -4.94
C LYS A 87 5.25 -1.95 -4.25
N LEU A 88 4.52 -1.19 -5.04
CA LEU A 88 3.64 -0.14 -4.55
C LEU A 88 2.18 -0.54 -4.79
N ARG A 89 1.36 -0.44 -3.74
CA ARG A 89 -0.08 -0.59 -3.83
C ARG A 89 -0.75 0.59 -3.16
N TRP A 90 -1.90 0.98 -3.67
CA TRP A 90 -2.65 2.08 -3.07
C TRP A 90 -4.11 1.70 -2.88
N ALA A 91 -4.76 2.40 -1.96
CA ALA A 91 -6.18 2.29 -1.71
C ALA A 91 -6.75 3.68 -1.47
N ARG A 92 -7.97 3.90 -1.92
CA ARG A 92 -8.71 5.14 -1.67
C ARG A 92 -9.91 4.82 -0.78
N ARG A 93 -10.02 5.54 0.32
CA ARG A 93 -11.11 5.33 1.25
C ARG A 93 -12.44 5.81 0.66
N THR A 94 -13.51 5.07 0.92
CA THR A 94 -14.88 5.48 0.58
C THR A 94 -15.23 6.79 1.29
N ARG A 95 -15.91 7.62 0.58
CA ARG A 95 -16.38 8.90 1.12
C ARG A 95 -17.58 8.73 2.05
#